data_b0b78cfa33635beac42e010a6314aa68
#
_entry.id   b0b78cfa33635beac42e010a6314aa68
#
_cell.length_a   1.000
_cell.length_b   1.000
_cell.length_c   1.000
_cell.angle_alpha   90.00
_cell.angle_beta   90.00
_cell.angle_gamma   90.00
#
_symmetry.space_group_name_H-M   'P 1'
#
loop_
_entity.id
_entity.type
_entity.pdbx_description
1 polymer ?
#
loop_
_entity_poly.entity_id
_entity_poly.type
_entity_poly.pdbx_seq_one_letter_code
_entity_poly.pdbx_strand_id
1 'polypeptide(L)'
;EDFYLNQNEDKVDAVGICAYHVRYKKLVIIKQFRVPINDYIYEVPAGLVDKGDKDILESVKRELKEETGLDLLDVNNDYTIEKTYLSPGMTDESIALVFCTCDGELNKDGLEDDEDIEAILVSQEEARKILKSKEKMDVKAFLMLQNFVLLGEKMFV
;
A
#
# COMPACT_ATOMS: atom_id res chain seq x y z
N GLU A 1 -7.50 -34.30 4.48
CA GLU A 1 -7.05 -33.31 5.47
C GLU A 1 -5.81 -32.55 5.00
N ASP A 2 -4.93 -33.16 4.22
CA ASP A 2 -3.72 -32.51 3.68
C ASP A 2 -3.99 -31.66 2.43
N PHE A 3 -5.22 -31.70 1.93
CA PHE A 3 -5.59 -31.03 0.68
C PHE A 3 -5.52 -29.51 0.75
N TYR A 4 -5.70 -28.95 1.93
CA TYR A 4 -5.68 -27.49 2.13
C TYR A 4 -4.29 -26.93 2.43
N LEU A 5 -3.35 -27.76 2.81
CA LEU A 5 -2.02 -27.33 3.24
C LEU A 5 -1.02 -27.09 2.10
N ASN A 6 -1.27 -27.66 0.92
CA ASN A 6 -0.25 -27.69 -0.14
C ASN A 6 -0.49 -26.77 -1.34
N GLN A 7 -1.58 -26.00 -1.37
CA GLN A 7 -1.86 -25.21 -2.58
C GLN A 7 -1.40 -23.77 -2.55
N ASN A 8 -1.00 -23.22 -1.39
CA ASN A 8 -0.72 -21.78 -1.28
C ASN A 8 0.40 -21.38 -0.32
N GLU A 9 1.29 -22.29 0.08
CA GLU A 9 2.33 -21.96 1.07
C GLU A 9 3.26 -20.80 0.63
N ASP A 10 3.44 -20.61 -0.67
CA ASP A 10 4.35 -19.59 -1.21
C ASP A 10 3.63 -18.34 -1.75
N LYS A 11 2.30 -18.31 -1.73
CA LYS A 11 1.54 -17.19 -2.28
C LYS A 11 1.03 -16.27 -1.17
N VAL A 12 1.11 -14.95 -1.41
CA VAL A 12 0.48 -13.96 -0.55
C VAL A 12 -0.92 -13.63 -1.07
N ASP A 13 -1.81 -13.26 -0.17
CA ASP A 13 -3.18 -12.91 -0.51
C ASP A 13 -3.32 -11.50 -1.08
N ALA A 14 -2.47 -10.59 -0.62
CA ALA A 14 -2.56 -9.18 -0.95
C ALA A 14 -1.19 -8.51 -1.05
N VAL A 15 -1.17 -7.32 -1.62
CA VAL A 15 -0.01 -6.43 -1.63
C VAL A 15 -0.37 -5.11 -0.98
N GLY A 16 0.53 -4.58 -0.15
CA GLY A 16 0.49 -3.20 0.35
C GLY A 16 1.65 -2.44 -0.28
N ILE A 17 1.39 -1.22 -0.75
CA ILE A 17 2.32 -0.48 -1.58
C ILE A 17 2.82 0.75 -0.84
N CYS A 18 4.09 0.71 -0.49
CA CYS A 18 4.79 1.81 0.16
C CYS A 18 5.58 2.54 -0.91
N ALA A 19 4.96 3.55 -1.53
CA ALA A 19 5.47 4.20 -2.73
C ALA A 19 5.93 5.63 -2.47
N TYR A 20 7.09 5.96 -3.00
CA TYR A 20 7.67 7.30 -2.97
C TYR A 20 7.68 7.89 -4.39
N HIS A 21 7.06 9.05 -4.55
CA HIS A 21 7.00 9.76 -5.82
C HIS A 21 8.30 10.55 -6.03
N VAL A 22 9.10 10.13 -7.00
CA VAL A 22 10.46 10.66 -7.18
C VAL A 22 10.49 12.11 -7.63
N ARG A 23 9.54 12.52 -8.48
CA ARG A 23 9.50 13.88 -9.02
C ARG A 23 9.02 14.90 -7.99
N TYR A 24 7.97 14.57 -7.25
CA TYR A 24 7.40 15.46 -6.23
C TYR A 24 8.01 15.27 -4.84
N LYS A 25 8.83 14.24 -4.65
CA LYS A 25 9.49 13.92 -3.37
C LYS A 25 8.48 13.75 -2.23
N LYS A 26 7.42 12.99 -2.52
CA LYS A 26 6.29 12.79 -1.61
C LYS A 26 5.93 11.32 -1.49
N LEU A 27 5.41 10.97 -0.33
CA LEU A 27 4.87 9.64 -0.06
C LEU A 27 3.44 9.53 -0.62
N VAL A 28 3.10 8.38 -1.17
CA VAL A 28 1.75 8.09 -1.68
C VAL A 28 0.91 7.49 -0.55
N ILE A 29 -0.19 8.15 -0.23
CA ILE A 29 -1.16 7.69 0.77
C ILE A 29 -2.54 7.74 0.12
N ILE A 30 -3.45 6.87 0.57
CA ILE A 30 -4.84 6.92 0.19
C ILE A 30 -5.72 7.18 1.41
N LYS A 31 -6.87 7.77 1.17
CA LYS A 31 -7.96 7.89 2.14
C LYS A 31 -9.14 7.13 1.56
N GLN A 32 -9.62 6.12 2.28
CA GLN A 32 -10.63 5.19 1.78
C GLN A 32 -11.75 5.01 2.82
N PHE A 33 -12.98 4.97 2.33
CA PHE A 33 -14.13 4.63 3.18
C PHE A 33 -14.13 3.14 3.48
N ARG A 34 -14.25 2.79 4.76
CA ARG A 34 -14.31 1.41 5.23
C ARG A 34 -15.60 1.16 6.00
N VAL A 35 -16.43 0.26 5.50
CA VAL A 35 -17.74 -0.06 6.08
C VAL A 35 -17.65 -0.51 7.55
N PRO A 36 -16.72 -1.41 7.95
CA PRO A 36 -16.67 -1.87 9.34
C PRO A 36 -16.47 -0.78 10.38
N ILE A 37 -15.78 0.30 10.03
CA ILE A 37 -15.58 1.45 10.93
C ILE A 37 -16.50 2.63 10.60
N ASN A 38 -17.28 2.51 9.53
CA ASN A 38 -18.22 3.51 9.03
C ASN A 38 -17.61 4.91 8.92
N ASP A 39 -16.40 4.98 8.37
CA ASP A 39 -15.65 6.23 8.23
C ASP A 39 -14.52 6.06 7.22
N TYR A 40 -13.93 7.20 6.86
CA TYR A 40 -12.70 7.24 6.08
C TYR A 40 -11.49 6.96 6.96
N ILE A 41 -10.49 6.31 6.38
CA ILE A 41 -9.26 5.94 7.07
C ILE A 41 -8.05 6.15 6.13
N TYR A 42 -6.95 6.64 6.68
CA TYR A 42 -5.69 6.71 5.95
C TYR A 42 -5.09 5.31 5.82
N GLU A 43 -4.72 4.95 4.60
CA GLU A 43 -4.11 3.67 4.27
C GLU A 43 -2.99 3.85 3.25
N VAL A 44 -2.18 2.83 3.06
CA VAL A 44 -1.32 2.74 1.88
C VAL A 44 -2.12 2.08 0.75
N PRO A 45 -1.84 2.36 -0.52
CA PRO A 45 -2.47 1.63 -1.62
C PRO A 45 -2.28 0.12 -1.44
N ALA A 46 -3.31 -0.65 -1.68
CA ALA A 46 -3.29 -2.09 -1.45
C ALA A 46 -4.36 -2.79 -2.29
N GLY A 47 -4.18 -4.06 -2.53
CA GLY A 47 -5.18 -4.86 -3.22
C GLY A 47 -4.86 -6.33 -3.16
N LEU A 48 -5.85 -7.14 -3.53
CA LEU A 48 -5.69 -8.59 -3.59
C LEU A 48 -4.83 -8.98 -4.79
N VAL A 49 -4.03 -10.01 -4.61
CA VAL A 49 -3.30 -10.63 -5.71
C VAL A 49 -4.29 -11.41 -6.58
N ASP A 50 -4.35 -11.10 -7.87
CA ASP A 50 -5.20 -11.82 -8.80
C ASP A 50 -4.55 -13.15 -9.22
N LYS A 51 -5.39 -14.12 -9.53
CA LYS A 51 -4.93 -15.44 -10.01
C LYS A 51 -4.13 -15.35 -11.31
N GLY A 52 -4.37 -14.30 -12.12
CA GLY A 52 -3.66 -14.05 -13.37
C GLY A 52 -2.33 -13.35 -13.20
N ASP A 53 -2.02 -12.84 -12.02
CA ASP A 53 -0.76 -12.16 -11.76
C ASP A 53 0.39 -13.16 -11.69
N LYS A 54 1.44 -12.91 -12.46
CA LYS A 54 2.61 -13.80 -12.52
C LYS A 54 3.45 -13.74 -11.26
N ASP A 55 3.51 -12.55 -10.66
CA ASP A 55 4.31 -12.28 -9.46
C ASP A 55 3.71 -11.10 -8.69
N ILE A 56 4.30 -10.82 -7.55
CA ILE A 56 3.91 -9.70 -6.68
C ILE A 56 4.06 -8.35 -7.40
N LEU A 57 5.11 -8.23 -8.20
CA LEU A 57 5.41 -6.99 -8.94
C LEU A 57 4.28 -6.61 -9.90
N GLU A 58 3.70 -7.59 -10.59
CA GLU A 58 2.56 -7.36 -11.48
C GLU A 58 1.34 -6.85 -10.72
N SER A 59 1.06 -7.44 -9.54
CA SER A 59 -0.02 -6.98 -8.65
C SER A 59 0.22 -5.55 -8.17
N VAL A 60 1.44 -5.22 -7.75
CA VAL A 60 1.80 -3.88 -7.28
C VAL A 60 1.60 -2.85 -8.39
N LYS A 61 2.10 -3.15 -9.58
CA LYS A 61 1.99 -2.26 -10.74
C LYS A 61 0.53 -1.97 -11.08
N ARG A 62 -0.29 -3.01 -11.09
CA ARG A 62 -1.73 -2.91 -11.41
C ARG A 62 -2.48 -2.12 -10.34
N GLU A 63 -2.33 -2.49 -9.06
CA GLU A 63 -3.04 -1.83 -7.96
C GLU A 63 -2.65 -0.36 -7.81
N LEU A 64 -1.37 -0.05 -7.93
CA LEU A 64 -0.90 1.34 -7.88
C LEU A 64 -1.54 2.18 -8.98
N LYS A 65 -1.59 1.64 -10.19
CA LYS A 65 -2.22 2.29 -11.34
C LYS A 65 -3.73 2.47 -11.14
N GLU A 66 -4.42 1.42 -10.70
CA GLU A 66 -5.87 1.46 -10.50
C GLU A 66 -6.28 2.45 -9.41
N GLU A 67 -5.61 2.41 -8.26
CA GLU A 67 -6.01 3.24 -7.11
C GLU A 67 -5.51 4.68 -7.17
N THR A 68 -4.38 4.93 -7.84
CA THR A 68 -3.75 6.26 -7.80
C THR A 68 -3.51 6.90 -9.16
N GLY A 69 -3.46 6.12 -10.22
CA GLY A 69 -3.05 6.57 -11.55
C GLY A 69 -1.54 6.62 -11.76
N LEU A 70 -0.74 6.29 -10.73
CA LEU A 70 0.70 6.39 -10.80
C LEU A 70 1.35 5.15 -11.41
N ASP A 71 2.56 5.33 -11.94
CA ASP A 71 3.34 4.28 -12.57
C ASP A 71 4.48 3.84 -11.67
N LEU A 72 4.59 2.54 -11.47
CA LEU A 72 5.69 1.93 -10.73
C LEU A 72 7.01 2.12 -11.51
N LEU A 73 8.06 2.54 -10.82
CA LEU A 73 9.41 2.62 -11.37
C LEU A 73 10.28 1.45 -10.90
N ASP A 74 10.76 1.51 -9.65
CA ASP A 74 11.68 0.51 -9.10
C ASP A 74 11.20 0.02 -7.73
N VAL A 75 11.56 -1.22 -7.41
CA VAL A 75 11.29 -1.82 -6.10
C VAL A 75 12.59 -1.85 -5.30
N ASN A 76 12.52 -1.47 -4.03
CA ASN A 76 13.62 -1.61 -3.09
C ASN A 76 13.50 -2.96 -2.38
N ASN A 77 14.27 -3.94 -2.84
CA ASN A 77 14.21 -5.31 -2.31
C ASN A 77 14.78 -5.44 -0.90
N ASP A 78 15.62 -4.50 -0.47
CA ASP A 78 16.22 -4.56 0.88
C ASP A 78 15.18 -4.33 1.98
N TYR A 79 14.16 -3.53 1.71
CA TYR A 79 13.12 -3.19 2.69
C TYR A 79 11.77 -3.86 2.40
N THR A 80 11.59 -4.44 1.23
CA THR A 80 10.39 -5.17 0.87
C THR A 80 10.30 -6.48 1.66
N ILE A 81 9.14 -6.77 2.22
CA ILE A 81 8.85 -8.06 2.82
C ILE A 81 7.81 -8.78 1.96
N GLU A 82 8.16 -9.96 1.48
CA GLU A 82 7.33 -10.72 0.54
C GLU A 82 6.10 -11.34 1.18
N LYS A 83 6.15 -11.64 2.47
CA LYS A 83 5.02 -12.23 3.16
C LYS A 83 5.05 -11.86 4.65
N THR A 84 3.99 -11.24 5.10
CA THR A 84 3.79 -10.91 6.52
C THR A 84 2.30 -10.98 6.83
N TYR A 85 1.92 -10.83 8.08
CA TYR A 85 0.54 -10.99 8.54
C TYR A 85 0.08 -9.74 9.27
N LEU A 86 -1.15 -9.32 9.01
CA LEU A 86 -1.73 -8.11 9.62
C LEU A 86 -2.38 -8.39 10.96
N SER A 87 -3.05 -9.53 11.07
CA SER A 87 -3.81 -9.87 12.27
C SER A 87 -3.80 -11.38 12.52
N PRO A 88 -2.61 -11.95 12.86
CA PRO A 88 -2.45 -13.42 12.92
C PRO A 88 -3.26 -14.10 14.03
N GLY A 89 -3.76 -13.32 15.00
CA GLY A 89 -4.67 -13.84 16.02
C GLY A 89 -6.12 -13.99 15.54
N MET A 90 -6.47 -13.46 14.38
CA MET A 90 -7.85 -13.43 13.86
C MET A 90 -7.98 -14.06 12.50
N THR A 91 -6.96 -13.97 11.66
CA THR A 91 -7.01 -14.44 10.27
C THR A 91 -5.62 -14.89 9.81
N ASP A 92 -5.60 -15.71 8.79
CA ASP A 92 -4.36 -16.15 8.12
C ASP A 92 -4.03 -15.30 6.90
N GLU A 93 -4.75 -14.21 6.68
CA GLU A 93 -4.50 -13.32 5.55
C GLU A 93 -3.06 -12.81 5.58
N SER A 94 -2.36 -13.03 4.49
CA SER A 94 -0.98 -12.60 4.30
C SER A 94 -0.89 -11.44 3.33
N ILE A 95 0.14 -10.62 3.52
CA ILE A 95 0.38 -9.46 2.66
C ILE A 95 1.87 -9.29 2.38
N ALA A 96 2.20 -8.89 1.16
CA ALA A 96 3.52 -8.38 0.84
C ALA A 96 3.52 -6.87 1.05
N LEU A 97 4.51 -6.33 1.73
CA LEU A 97 4.73 -4.89 1.83
C LEU A 97 5.88 -4.52 0.91
N VAL A 98 5.58 -3.81 -0.16
CA VAL A 98 6.52 -3.51 -1.22
C VAL A 98 6.92 -2.03 -1.17
N PHE A 99 8.20 -1.79 -0.92
CA PHE A 99 8.79 -0.45 -0.93
C PHE A 99 9.28 -0.14 -2.33
N CYS A 100 8.78 0.94 -2.90
CA CYS A 100 9.05 1.26 -4.30
C CYS A 100 9.06 2.76 -4.57
N THR A 101 9.50 3.10 -5.76
CA THR A 101 9.40 4.44 -6.31
C THR A 101 8.38 4.47 -7.43
N CYS A 102 7.79 5.64 -7.63
CA CYS A 102 6.79 5.84 -8.68
C CYS A 102 6.89 7.24 -9.27
N ASP A 103 6.18 7.46 -10.37
CA ASP A 103 6.03 8.74 -11.03
C ASP A 103 4.65 8.82 -11.70
N GLY A 104 4.35 9.97 -12.27
CA GLY A 104 3.08 10.21 -12.96
C GLY A 104 2.23 11.25 -12.22
N GLU A 105 1.01 11.40 -12.67
CA GLU A 105 0.02 12.29 -12.07
C GLU A 105 -1.12 11.48 -11.48
N LEU A 106 -1.59 11.90 -10.31
CA LEU A 106 -2.76 11.28 -9.67
C LEU A 106 -3.98 11.42 -10.57
N ASN A 107 -4.72 10.34 -10.74
CA ASN A 107 -6.02 10.35 -11.42
C ASN A 107 -6.90 9.22 -10.90
N LYS A 108 -8.19 9.31 -11.19
CA LYS A 108 -9.20 8.35 -10.74
C LYS A 108 -9.70 7.42 -11.84
N ASP A 109 -9.03 7.40 -12.98
CA ASP A 109 -9.47 6.67 -14.17
C ASP A 109 -9.57 5.16 -13.97
N GLY A 110 -8.72 4.61 -13.09
CA GLY A 110 -8.70 3.17 -12.80
C GLY A 110 -9.63 2.71 -11.68
N LEU A 111 -10.29 3.63 -10.97
CA LEU A 111 -11.19 3.28 -9.87
C LEU A 111 -12.48 2.64 -10.37
N GLU A 112 -12.93 1.61 -9.67
CA GLU A 112 -14.23 0.99 -9.91
C GLU A 112 -15.35 1.85 -9.30
N ASP A 113 -16.59 1.68 -9.77
CA ASP A 113 -17.73 2.50 -9.34
C ASP A 113 -18.06 2.41 -7.86
N ASP A 114 -17.72 1.27 -7.24
CA ASP A 114 -17.94 1.02 -5.81
C ASP A 114 -16.72 1.39 -4.92
N GLU A 115 -15.64 1.86 -5.53
CA GLU A 115 -14.44 2.27 -4.78
C GLU A 115 -14.50 3.76 -4.42
N ASP A 116 -14.46 4.05 -3.12
CA ASP A 116 -14.41 5.40 -2.58
C ASP A 116 -13.02 5.65 -2.00
N ILE A 117 -12.10 5.99 -2.89
CA ILE A 117 -10.67 6.17 -2.61
C ILE A 117 -10.20 7.52 -3.12
N GLU A 118 -9.49 8.25 -2.27
CA GLU A 118 -8.79 9.47 -2.63
C GLU A 118 -7.29 9.28 -2.42
N ALA A 119 -6.51 9.31 -3.50
CA ALA A 119 -5.06 9.27 -3.42
C ALA A 119 -4.50 10.66 -3.17
N ILE A 120 -3.52 10.76 -2.29
CA ILE A 120 -2.82 11.99 -1.96
C ILE A 120 -1.31 11.78 -1.93
N LEU A 121 -0.58 12.83 -2.27
CA LEU A 121 0.87 12.88 -2.14
C LEU A 121 1.20 13.75 -0.93
N VAL A 122 1.98 13.23 0.01
CA VAL A 122 2.32 13.93 1.24
C VAL A 122 3.83 14.14 1.38
N SER A 123 4.22 15.36 1.73
CA SER A 123 5.59 15.69 2.12
C SER A 123 5.87 15.18 3.54
N GLN A 124 7.14 15.21 3.95
CA GLN A 124 7.49 14.89 5.35
C GLN A 124 6.76 15.80 6.33
N GLU A 125 6.60 17.08 6.02
CA GLU A 125 5.87 18.03 6.86
C GLU A 125 4.38 17.69 6.93
N GLU A 126 3.77 17.39 5.80
CA GLU A 126 2.36 16.97 5.74
C GLU A 126 2.14 15.64 6.47
N ALA A 127 3.07 14.68 6.34
CA ALA A 127 3.03 13.41 7.06
C ALA A 127 3.05 13.64 8.58
N ARG A 128 3.88 14.56 9.05
CA ARG A 128 3.94 14.93 10.47
C ARG A 128 2.60 15.50 10.95
N LYS A 129 1.97 16.34 10.15
CA LYS A 129 0.65 16.91 10.46
C LYS A 129 -0.43 15.84 10.55
N ILE A 130 -0.43 14.89 9.62
CA ILE A 130 -1.37 13.76 9.63
C ILE A 130 -1.22 12.95 10.93
N LEU A 131 0.01 12.62 11.30
CA LEU A 131 0.29 11.88 12.54
C LEU A 131 -0.24 12.62 13.79
N LYS A 132 -0.11 13.94 13.81
CA LYS A 132 -0.57 14.76 14.94
C LYS A 132 -2.09 14.96 14.97
N SER A 133 -2.76 14.81 13.83
CA SER A 133 -4.20 15.06 13.70
C SER A 133 -5.06 14.07 14.48
N LYS A 134 -4.53 12.89 14.79
CA LYS A 134 -5.26 11.78 15.42
C LYS A 134 -6.43 11.26 14.59
N GLU A 135 -6.46 11.55 13.29
CA GLU A 135 -7.42 10.95 12.37
C GLU A 135 -7.21 9.44 12.26
N LYS A 136 -8.25 8.73 11.87
CA LYS A 136 -8.18 7.28 11.72
C LYS A 136 -7.15 6.90 10.67
N MET A 137 -6.28 5.98 11.02
CA MET A 137 -5.30 5.43 10.10
C MET A 137 -5.06 3.95 10.39
N ASP A 138 -4.87 3.20 9.36
CA ASP A 138 -4.49 1.80 9.43
C ASP A 138 -3.06 1.70 9.96
N VAL A 139 -2.71 0.57 10.58
CA VAL A 139 -1.39 0.41 11.19
C VAL A 139 -0.25 0.50 10.18
N LYS A 140 -0.46 0.03 8.93
CA LYS A 140 0.55 0.14 7.87
C LYS A 140 0.81 1.59 7.51
N ALA A 141 -0.25 2.39 7.36
CA ALA A 141 -0.15 3.82 7.09
C ALA A 141 0.55 4.56 8.24
N PHE A 142 0.19 4.23 9.47
CA PHE A 142 0.81 4.82 10.66
C PHE A 142 2.32 4.60 10.66
N LEU A 143 2.76 3.34 10.48
CA LEU A 143 4.19 3.01 10.44
C LEU A 143 4.89 3.69 9.26
N MET A 144 4.25 3.73 8.11
CA MET A 144 4.83 4.34 6.91
C MET A 144 5.00 5.84 7.07
N LEU A 145 4.00 6.52 7.61
CA LEU A 145 4.08 7.96 7.88
C LEU A 145 5.19 8.27 8.89
N GLN A 146 5.30 7.49 9.97
CA GLN A 146 6.39 7.65 10.94
C GLN A 146 7.76 7.46 10.30
N ASN A 147 7.94 6.39 9.56
CA ASN A 147 9.20 6.09 8.89
C ASN A 147 9.58 7.17 7.88
N PHE A 148 8.60 7.66 7.14
CA PHE A 148 8.83 8.72 6.17
C PHE A 148 9.25 10.05 6.83
N VAL A 149 8.61 10.40 7.94
CA VAL A 149 9.01 11.60 8.72
C VAL A 149 10.45 11.49 9.20
N LEU A 150 10.87 10.31 9.65
CA LEU A 150 12.21 10.09 10.20
C LEU A 150 13.29 9.91 9.13
N LEU A 151 12.99 9.20 8.07
CA LEU A 151 13.98 8.70 7.11
C LEU A 151 13.88 9.32 5.72
N GLY A 152 12.75 9.97 5.39
CA GLY A 152 12.53 10.52 4.05
C GLY A 152 12.57 9.42 2.98
N GLU A 153 13.36 9.65 1.95
CA GLU A 153 13.43 8.76 0.78
C GLU A 153 14.28 7.49 1.00
N LYS A 154 14.99 7.38 2.11
CA LYS A 154 16.01 6.33 2.31
C LYS A 154 15.48 4.89 2.24
N MET A 155 14.20 4.68 2.51
CA MET A 155 13.59 3.36 2.43
C MET A 155 13.12 2.99 1.04
N PHE A 156 13.16 3.91 0.12
CA PHE A 156 12.60 3.76 -1.22
C PHE A 156 13.66 3.74 -2.31
N VAL A 157 14.73 4.47 -2.10
CA VAL A 157 15.81 4.64 -3.10
C VAL A 157 17.15 4.13 -2.62
#